data_bcd4f6ef5ec745eb2893f2052bd49d81
#
_entry.id   bcd4f6ef5ec745eb2893f2052bd49d81
#
_cell.length_a   1.000
_cell.length_b   1.000
_cell.length_c   1.000
_cell.angle_alpha   90.00
_cell.angle_beta   90.00
_cell.angle_gamma   90.00
#
_symmetry.space_group_name_H-M   'P 1'
#
loop_
_entity.id
_entity.type
_entity.pdbx_description
1 polymer ?
#
loop_
_entity_poly.entity_id
_entity_poly.type
_entity_poly.pdbx_seq_one_letter_code
_entity_poly.pdbx_strand_id
1 'polypeptide(L)'
;MPQRSRAKAWVLLFLLLVVAVVGSVSYLAWRQTAPGVQSLTTPPRFLGQKTAFTVVLEARRGDVAKGEVRVVQSGKSTPVAMKDGPLGRLEIPVVVDSAALGLREGSATVEVWARDDFWRPLRREDRAIAGYPVTIDLTPPKIELLAATHYLSPGGSGLVAFRVTGAMRTDVSAGPLTFPSFAFGPADRGARVALIALPWDFEPATPLAIRASDEAGNTAARGIPAEIRPRKFPRDTIEIKDAFLQAKVAELLPQRPTTAPLVDGFLTINRDLRRQAEETKRRVGATTADKPLWQGSFVQARNTKVFANFAETRTYVYGGREIDRQVHYGYDLASTRQSPVPAANEGVVVFAEPLTIYGNTVIVDHGLGLQTLYAHLSSTAVKVGDAVKKGQEIARTGSTGLAIGDHLHYEVLVNGVSVTPLEWWDTKWIRDHIGRPLKEAGLPEISGVEARDEEAAARPAPRPARRRR
;
A
#
# COMPACT_ATOMS: atom_id res chain seq x y z
N MET A 1 -23.94 -27.08 92.72
CA MET A 1 -23.72 -27.56 91.35
C MET A 1 -23.68 -26.39 90.35
N PRO A 2 -22.63 -25.62 90.22
CA PRO A 2 -22.48 -24.76 89.04
C PRO A 2 -21.13 -24.86 88.30
N GLN A 3 -20.21 -25.80 88.62
CA GLN A 3 -18.88 -25.85 87.98
C GLN A 3 -18.85 -26.48 86.55
N ARG A 4 -19.80 -27.34 86.18
CA ARG A 4 -19.85 -27.99 84.81
C ARG A 4 -20.26 -27.01 83.68
N SER A 5 -20.91 -25.93 83.97
CA SER A 5 -21.35 -24.94 82.97
C SER A 5 -20.19 -24.03 82.51
N ARG A 6 -19.28 -23.67 83.44
CA ARG A 6 -18.14 -22.80 83.14
C ARG A 6 -17.08 -23.48 82.32
N ALA A 7 -16.81 -24.81 82.54
CA ALA A 7 -15.91 -25.57 81.75
C ALA A 7 -16.35 -25.70 80.29
N LYS A 8 -17.65 -25.95 80.04
CA LYS A 8 -18.22 -25.99 78.67
C LYS A 8 -18.12 -24.62 77.99
N ALA A 9 -18.32 -23.51 78.69
CA ALA A 9 -18.18 -22.15 78.19
C ALA A 9 -16.71 -21.85 77.78
N TRP A 10 -15.75 -22.27 78.60
CA TRP A 10 -14.31 -22.09 78.26
C TRP A 10 -13.86 -22.96 77.06
N VAL A 11 -14.36 -24.19 76.94
CA VAL A 11 -14.10 -25.04 75.79
C VAL A 11 -14.70 -24.42 74.52
N LEU A 12 -15.95 -23.90 74.59
CA LEU A 12 -16.57 -23.22 73.48
C LEU A 12 -15.79 -21.96 73.09
N LEU A 13 -15.36 -21.16 74.03
CA LEU A 13 -14.56 -19.95 73.83
C LEU A 13 -13.19 -20.29 73.18
N PHE A 14 -12.55 -21.36 73.66
CA PHE A 14 -11.30 -21.84 73.05
C PHE A 14 -11.52 -22.34 71.61
N LEU A 15 -12.56 -23.08 71.31
CA LEU A 15 -12.91 -23.52 69.94
C LEU A 15 -13.21 -22.33 69.04
N LEU A 16 -13.95 -21.32 69.53
CA LEU A 16 -14.18 -20.10 68.78
C LEU A 16 -12.88 -19.32 68.50
N LEU A 17 -11.98 -19.26 69.50
CA LEU A 17 -10.67 -18.65 69.32
C LEU A 17 -9.83 -19.39 68.26
N VAL A 18 -9.80 -20.75 68.30
CA VAL A 18 -9.11 -21.57 67.33
C VAL A 18 -9.69 -21.36 65.92
N VAL A 19 -11.02 -21.35 65.79
CA VAL A 19 -11.70 -21.07 64.51
C VAL A 19 -11.36 -19.67 64.01
N ALA A 20 -11.35 -18.63 64.90
CA ALA A 20 -10.98 -17.29 64.53
C ALA A 20 -9.51 -17.16 64.09
N VAL A 21 -8.58 -17.85 64.80
CA VAL A 21 -7.15 -17.86 64.44
C VAL A 21 -6.96 -18.59 63.11
N VAL A 22 -7.53 -19.80 62.94
CA VAL A 22 -7.45 -20.56 61.68
C VAL A 22 -8.07 -19.76 60.54
N GLY A 23 -9.24 -19.17 60.73
CA GLY A 23 -9.91 -18.34 59.75
C GLY A 23 -9.07 -17.11 59.37
N SER A 24 -8.46 -16.43 60.36
CA SER A 24 -7.59 -15.29 60.11
C SER A 24 -6.32 -15.69 59.35
N VAL A 25 -5.67 -16.79 59.73
CA VAL A 25 -4.47 -17.28 59.03
C VAL A 25 -4.83 -17.68 57.60
N SER A 26 -5.94 -18.39 57.43
CA SER A 26 -6.41 -18.77 56.09
C SER A 26 -6.74 -17.57 55.21
N TYR A 27 -7.40 -16.53 55.78
CA TYR A 27 -7.69 -15.28 55.11
C TYR A 27 -6.41 -14.52 54.72
N LEU A 28 -5.42 -14.42 55.60
CA LEU A 28 -4.15 -13.76 55.35
C LEU A 28 -3.35 -14.52 54.29
N ALA A 29 -3.34 -15.85 54.36
CA ALA A 29 -2.70 -16.70 53.33
C ALA A 29 -3.36 -16.53 51.97
N TRP A 30 -4.69 -16.52 51.91
CA TRP A 30 -5.43 -16.25 50.69
C TRP A 30 -5.12 -14.87 50.11
N ARG A 31 -5.12 -13.83 50.95
CA ARG A 31 -4.77 -12.49 50.48
C ARG A 31 -3.31 -12.42 49.95
N GLN A 32 -2.39 -13.08 50.60
CA GLN A 32 -0.98 -13.12 50.16
C GLN A 32 -0.79 -13.81 48.78
N THR A 33 -1.57 -14.86 48.53
CA THR A 33 -1.48 -15.67 47.30
C THR A 33 -2.43 -15.25 46.18
N ALA A 34 -3.32 -14.28 46.45
CA ALA A 34 -4.28 -13.81 45.45
C ALA A 34 -3.58 -13.31 44.20
N PRO A 35 -4.15 -13.63 42.98
CA PRO A 35 -3.60 -13.16 41.72
C PRO A 35 -3.45 -11.64 41.68
N GLY A 36 -2.31 -11.17 41.18
CA GLY A 36 -1.98 -9.74 41.06
C GLY A 36 -2.23 -9.18 39.67
N VAL A 37 -1.37 -8.28 39.24
CA VAL A 37 -1.40 -7.68 37.90
C VAL A 37 -0.84 -8.67 36.86
N GLN A 38 -1.42 -8.69 35.68
CA GLN A 38 -0.90 -9.40 34.51
C GLN A 38 -0.65 -8.42 33.37
N SER A 39 0.34 -8.74 32.53
CA SER A 39 0.55 -8.05 31.24
C SER A 39 -0.29 -8.74 30.16
N LEU A 40 -1.08 -7.98 29.43
CA LEU A 40 -1.92 -8.47 28.33
C LEU A 40 -1.23 -8.34 26.97
N THR A 41 -0.11 -7.60 26.90
CA THR A 41 0.65 -7.36 25.66
C THR A 41 2.05 -7.92 25.77
N THR A 42 2.56 -8.38 24.62
CA THR A 42 3.94 -8.81 24.45
C THR A 42 4.71 -7.69 23.73
N PRO A 43 5.83 -7.19 24.27
CA PRO A 43 6.71 -6.27 23.57
C PRO A 43 7.20 -6.83 22.23
N PRO A 44 7.64 -5.97 21.28
CA PRO A 44 8.26 -6.40 20.04
C PRO A 44 9.50 -7.28 20.32
N ARG A 45 9.73 -8.25 19.44
CA ARG A 45 10.90 -9.15 19.54
C ARG A 45 12.23 -8.42 19.32
N PHE A 46 12.19 -7.36 18.50
CA PHE A 46 13.34 -6.51 18.18
C PHE A 46 13.10 -5.08 18.66
N LEU A 47 14.14 -4.45 19.18
CA LEU A 47 14.18 -3.04 19.51
C LEU A 47 15.23 -2.37 18.62
N GLY A 48 14.77 -1.45 17.76
CA GLY A 48 15.63 -0.69 16.85
C GLY A 48 16.20 0.58 17.48
N GLN A 49 16.65 1.48 16.63
CA GLN A 49 17.14 2.80 17.04
C GLN A 49 16.06 3.56 17.83
N LYS A 50 14.81 3.48 17.39
CA LYS A 50 13.66 4.04 18.08
C LYS A 50 12.44 3.15 17.90
N THR A 51 11.96 2.54 18.98
CA THR A 51 10.84 1.59 18.96
C THR A 51 9.73 2.08 19.87
N ALA A 52 8.50 2.14 19.33
CA ALA A 52 7.31 2.51 20.10
C ALA A 52 6.35 1.32 20.18
N PHE A 53 5.83 1.05 21.39
CA PHE A 53 4.81 0.04 21.63
C PHE A 53 3.98 0.42 22.88
N THR A 54 2.89 -0.32 23.12
CA THR A 54 2.06 -0.09 24.32
C THR A 54 2.03 -1.34 25.17
N VAL A 55 2.30 -1.21 26.45
CA VAL A 55 2.11 -2.26 27.45
C VAL A 55 0.76 -2.06 28.12
N VAL A 56 -0.06 -3.10 28.10
CA VAL A 56 -1.39 -3.10 28.73
C VAL A 56 -1.35 -4.01 29.95
N LEU A 57 -1.65 -3.44 31.11
CA LEU A 57 -1.69 -4.12 32.40
C LEU A 57 -3.15 -4.22 32.88
N GLU A 58 -3.48 -5.35 33.49
CA GLU A 58 -4.78 -5.57 34.09
C GLU A 58 -4.63 -6.17 35.49
N ALA A 59 -5.31 -5.59 36.47
CA ALA A 59 -5.41 -6.13 37.82
C ALA A 59 -6.50 -7.19 37.87
N ARG A 60 -6.18 -8.35 38.37
CA ARG A 60 -7.19 -9.40 38.60
C ARG A 60 -8.03 -9.14 39.87
N ARG A 61 -7.54 -8.27 40.75
CA ARG A 61 -8.23 -7.79 41.97
C ARG A 61 -7.75 -6.39 42.29
N GLY A 62 -8.68 -5.51 42.64
CA GLY A 62 -8.41 -4.10 42.82
C GLY A 62 -8.02 -3.41 41.53
N ASP A 63 -7.26 -2.35 41.62
CA ASP A 63 -6.76 -1.56 40.50
C ASP A 63 -5.25 -1.72 40.33
N VAL A 64 -4.74 -1.45 39.12
CA VAL A 64 -3.31 -1.28 38.90
C VAL A 64 -2.88 0.05 39.51
N ALA A 65 -2.15 0.01 40.60
CA ALA A 65 -1.68 1.20 41.30
C ALA A 65 -0.47 1.86 40.61
N LYS A 66 0.38 1.05 40.02
CA LYS A 66 1.59 1.50 39.29
C LYS A 66 2.00 0.48 38.24
N GLY A 67 2.44 0.92 37.06
CA GLY A 67 3.09 0.15 36.04
C GLY A 67 4.39 0.82 35.60
N GLU A 68 5.43 0.03 35.37
CA GLU A 68 6.73 0.48 34.91
C GLU A 68 7.30 -0.53 33.92
N VAL A 69 7.93 -0.02 32.87
CA VAL A 69 8.63 -0.84 31.86
C VAL A 69 10.11 -0.49 31.91
N ARG A 70 10.96 -1.51 31.96
CA ARG A 70 12.41 -1.37 32.02
C ARG A 70 13.06 -2.19 30.91
N VAL A 71 14.18 -1.71 30.37
CA VAL A 71 15.06 -2.49 29.51
C VAL A 71 16.29 -2.90 30.30
N VAL A 72 16.56 -4.19 30.32
CA VAL A 72 17.72 -4.78 31.01
C VAL A 72 18.70 -5.30 29.98
N GLN A 73 19.91 -4.75 29.98
CA GLN A 73 21.01 -5.20 29.13
C GLN A 73 22.31 -5.25 29.94
N SER A 74 23.06 -6.35 29.85
CA SER A 74 24.34 -6.55 30.53
C SER A 74 24.28 -6.27 32.05
N GLY A 75 23.17 -6.64 32.70
CA GLY A 75 22.92 -6.44 34.12
C GLY A 75 22.48 -5.01 34.53
N LYS A 76 22.47 -4.07 33.62
CA LYS A 76 21.97 -2.72 33.85
C LYS A 76 20.46 -2.68 33.52
N SER A 77 19.61 -2.29 34.50
CA SER A 77 18.18 -2.10 34.36
C SER A 77 17.89 -0.60 34.22
N THR A 78 17.27 -0.20 33.10
CA THR A 78 16.98 1.19 32.79
C THR A 78 15.47 1.38 32.60
N PRO A 79 14.79 2.21 33.40
CA PRO A 79 13.38 2.51 33.21
C PRO A 79 13.16 3.30 31.92
N VAL A 80 12.13 2.89 31.14
CA VAL A 80 11.82 3.51 29.83
C VAL A 80 10.42 4.13 29.81
N ALA A 81 9.50 3.63 30.65
CA ALA A 81 8.18 4.20 30.81
C ALA A 81 7.61 3.88 32.18
N MET A 82 6.83 4.78 32.74
CA MET A 82 6.11 4.61 34.00
C MET A 82 4.77 5.32 33.92
N LYS A 83 3.78 4.70 34.54
CA LYS A 83 2.45 5.30 34.69
C LYS A 83 1.82 4.85 36.00
N ASP A 84 1.23 5.81 36.72
CA ASP A 84 0.49 5.57 37.97
C ASP A 84 -1.01 5.40 37.70
N GLY A 85 -1.66 4.56 38.53
CA GLY A 85 -3.11 4.35 38.58
C GLY A 85 -3.79 5.24 39.65
N PRO A 86 -4.99 4.87 40.11
CA PRO A 86 -5.62 3.55 40.06
C PRO A 86 -6.55 3.34 38.85
N LEU A 87 -6.39 2.23 38.14
CA LEU A 87 -7.24 1.83 37.02
C LEU A 87 -7.29 0.29 36.92
N GLY A 88 -8.46 -0.30 36.69
CA GLY A 88 -8.59 -1.75 36.47
C GLY A 88 -7.74 -2.25 35.32
N ARG A 89 -7.60 -1.40 34.30
CA ARG A 89 -6.73 -1.59 33.14
C ARG A 89 -5.87 -0.35 32.89
N LEU A 90 -4.56 -0.51 32.83
CA LEU A 90 -3.60 0.58 32.65
C LEU A 90 -2.82 0.38 31.33
N GLU A 91 -2.89 1.37 30.45
CA GLU A 91 -2.13 1.38 29.19
C GLU A 91 -0.93 2.31 29.34
N ILE A 92 0.27 1.78 29.08
CA ILE A 92 1.54 2.47 29.20
C ILE A 92 2.15 2.58 27.79
N PRO A 93 2.13 3.77 27.17
CA PRO A 93 2.90 4.01 25.95
C PRO A 93 4.39 3.99 26.27
N VAL A 94 5.13 3.18 25.52
CA VAL A 94 6.58 3.00 25.69
C VAL A 94 7.26 3.49 24.43
N VAL A 95 8.30 4.29 24.58
CA VAL A 95 9.22 4.68 23.52
C VAL A 95 10.63 4.36 23.98
N VAL A 96 11.26 3.40 23.30
CA VAL A 96 12.65 3.05 23.54
C VAL A 96 13.51 3.78 22.51
N ASP A 97 14.26 4.77 22.96
CA ASP A 97 15.32 5.43 22.18
C ASP A 97 16.64 4.79 22.59
N SER A 98 17.13 3.88 21.79
CA SER A 98 18.28 3.04 22.12
C SER A 98 19.55 3.84 22.30
N ALA A 99 19.75 4.92 21.53
CA ALA A 99 20.92 5.78 21.65
C ALA A 99 20.89 6.59 22.97
N ALA A 100 19.74 7.19 23.30
CA ALA A 100 19.57 7.94 24.55
C ALA A 100 19.75 7.06 25.79
N LEU A 101 19.39 5.78 25.71
CA LEU A 101 19.52 4.81 26.81
C LEU A 101 20.91 4.15 26.87
N GLY A 102 21.76 4.38 25.87
CA GLY A 102 23.09 3.75 25.74
C GLY A 102 23.02 2.25 25.50
N LEU A 103 21.96 1.77 24.85
CA LEU A 103 21.80 0.36 24.48
C LEU A 103 22.76 0.01 23.31
N ARG A 104 23.16 -1.26 23.26
CA ARG A 104 24.07 -1.80 22.23
C ARG A 104 23.41 -2.97 21.53
N GLU A 105 23.88 -3.28 20.33
CA GLU A 105 23.51 -4.50 19.58
C GLU A 105 23.58 -5.75 20.46
N GLY A 106 22.59 -6.64 20.30
CA GLY A 106 22.56 -7.94 20.98
C GLY A 106 21.38 -8.15 21.92
N SER A 107 21.50 -9.14 22.79
CA SER A 107 20.40 -9.57 23.66
C SER A 107 20.10 -8.58 24.78
N ALA A 108 18.82 -8.40 25.06
CA ALA A 108 18.29 -7.64 26.19
C ALA A 108 16.98 -8.27 26.69
N THR A 109 16.45 -7.75 27.80
CA THR A 109 15.14 -8.16 28.31
C THR A 109 14.30 -6.92 28.57
N VAL A 110 13.07 -6.92 28.08
CA VAL A 110 12.07 -5.95 28.49
C VAL A 110 11.36 -6.51 29.71
N GLU A 111 11.55 -5.87 30.86
CA GLU A 111 10.86 -6.21 32.09
C GLU A 111 9.65 -5.31 32.29
N VAL A 112 8.53 -5.93 32.64
CA VAL A 112 7.32 -5.25 33.03
C VAL A 112 7.16 -5.38 34.55
N TRP A 113 7.10 -4.25 35.21
CA TRP A 113 6.94 -4.15 36.64
C TRP A 113 5.57 -3.56 36.93
N ALA A 114 4.84 -4.14 37.89
CA ALA A 114 3.54 -3.61 38.24
C ALA A 114 3.16 -3.88 39.70
N ARG A 115 2.32 -2.99 40.22
CA ARG A 115 1.74 -3.11 41.54
C ARG A 115 0.24 -2.84 41.47
N ASP A 116 -0.55 -3.71 42.16
CA ASP A 116 -1.96 -3.45 42.42
C ASP A 116 -2.12 -2.67 43.77
N ASP A 117 -3.29 -2.14 44.00
CA ASP A 117 -3.69 -1.50 45.25
C ASP A 117 -4.22 -2.52 46.28
N PHE A 118 -4.34 -3.80 45.89
CA PHE A 118 -4.88 -4.86 46.74
C PHE A 118 -3.94 -5.11 47.94
N TRP A 119 -4.47 -4.94 49.16
CA TRP A 119 -3.67 -5.12 50.39
C TRP A 119 -3.21 -6.59 50.57
N ARG A 120 -1.88 -6.78 50.80
CA ARG A 120 -1.25 -8.07 51.13
C ARG A 120 -0.50 -7.96 52.46
N PRO A 121 -0.61 -8.97 53.35
CA PRO A 121 0.05 -8.94 54.67
C PRO A 121 1.57 -8.78 54.59
N LEU A 122 2.21 -9.47 53.66
CA LEU A 122 3.67 -9.50 53.48
C LEU A 122 3.98 -9.02 52.05
N ARG A 123 3.66 -7.77 51.74
CA ARG A 123 4.01 -7.20 50.42
C ARG A 123 5.53 -7.03 50.35
N ARG A 124 6.13 -7.73 49.44
CA ARG A 124 7.55 -7.53 49.07
C ARG A 124 7.68 -6.32 48.15
N GLU A 125 8.91 -5.81 48.04
CA GLU A 125 9.22 -4.78 47.07
C GLU A 125 8.72 -5.13 45.67
N ASP A 126 8.49 -4.12 44.84
CA ASP A 126 8.04 -4.28 43.48
C ASP A 126 9.03 -5.19 42.71
N ARG A 127 8.48 -6.14 41.96
CA ARG A 127 9.26 -7.06 41.13
C ARG A 127 8.69 -7.09 39.73
N ALA A 128 9.51 -7.53 38.80
CA ALA A 128 9.04 -7.82 37.46
C ALA A 128 7.93 -8.88 37.50
N ILE A 129 6.80 -8.58 36.93
CA ILE A 129 5.66 -9.49 36.74
C ILE A 129 5.83 -10.34 35.47
N ALA A 130 6.59 -9.80 34.49
CA ALA A 130 6.97 -10.48 33.24
C ALA A 130 8.33 -9.98 32.74
N GLY A 131 9.06 -10.87 32.09
CA GLY A 131 10.31 -10.56 31.39
C GLY A 131 10.25 -11.16 29.98
N TYR A 132 10.52 -10.32 28.98
CA TYR A 132 10.44 -10.69 27.57
C TYR A 132 11.83 -10.56 26.95
N PRO A 133 12.44 -11.66 26.47
CA PRO A 133 13.71 -11.59 25.76
C PRO A 133 13.52 -10.84 24.45
N VAL A 134 14.39 -9.88 24.19
CA VAL A 134 14.39 -9.06 22.97
C VAL A 134 15.80 -8.97 22.41
N THR A 135 15.90 -8.66 21.12
CA THR A 135 17.18 -8.37 20.47
C THR A 135 17.23 -6.88 20.15
N ILE A 136 18.29 -6.22 20.57
CA ILE A 136 18.61 -4.85 20.15
C ILE A 136 19.28 -4.96 18.78
N ASP A 137 18.68 -4.35 17.77
CA ASP A 137 19.23 -4.24 16.41
C ASP A 137 19.22 -2.76 16.02
N LEU A 138 20.38 -2.16 15.91
CA LEU A 138 20.55 -0.73 15.62
C LEU A 138 21.05 -0.48 14.19
N THR A 139 21.30 -1.55 13.45
CA THR A 139 21.88 -1.49 12.10
C THR A 139 20.79 -1.34 11.05
N PRO A 140 20.64 -0.17 10.40
CA PRO A 140 19.64 0.00 9.38
C PRO A 140 19.93 -0.83 8.12
N PRO A 141 18.92 -1.15 7.32
CA PRO A 141 19.10 -1.84 6.04
C PRO A 141 20.07 -1.10 5.12
N LYS A 142 20.84 -1.85 4.33
CA LYS A 142 21.75 -1.27 3.33
C LYS A 142 21.07 -1.29 1.95
N ILE A 143 21.01 -0.12 1.30
CA ILE A 143 20.42 0.07 -0.03
C ILE A 143 21.54 0.38 -1.03
N GLU A 144 21.58 -0.39 -2.13
CA GLU A 144 22.44 -0.17 -3.28
C GLU A 144 21.57 0.08 -4.51
N LEU A 145 21.61 1.28 -5.09
CA LEU A 145 20.98 1.55 -6.37
C LEU A 145 21.84 0.92 -7.47
N LEU A 146 21.27 0.01 -8.25
CA LEU A 146 21.93 -0.66 -9.38
C LEU A 146 21.75 0.15 -10.67
N ALA A 147 20.51 0.49 -11.00
CA ALA A 147 20.15 1.33 -12.15
C ALA A 147 18.76 1.93 -11.97
N ALA A 148 18.46 2.97 -12.72
CA ALA A 148 17.12 3.55 -12.81
C ALA A 148 16.90 4.20 -14.16
N THR A 149 15.64 4.43 -14.53
CA THR A 149 15.28 5.24 -15.69
C THR A 149 15.84 6.65 -15.52
N HIS A 150 16.68 7.08 -16.46
CA HIS A 150 17.40 8.36 -16.37
C HIS A 150 16.50 9.58 -16.59
N TYR A 151 15.54 9.48 -17.51
CA TYR A 151 14.65 10.58 -17.90
C TYR A 151 13.21 10.20 -17.64
N LEU A 152 12.51 11.00 -16.88
CA LEU A 152 11.10 10.86 -16.58
C LEU A 152 10.36 12.16 -16.93
N SER A 153 9.05 12.09 -17.02
CA SER A 153 8.19 13.28 -17.18
C SER A 153 6.90 13.10 -16.38
N PRO A 154 6.24 14.15 -15.96
CA PRO A 154 4.89 14.07 -15.42
C PRO A 154 3.97 13.29 -16.37
N GLY A 155 3.14 12.40 -15.82
CA GLY A 155 2.33 11.48 -16.59
C GLY A 155 3.07 10.29 -17.18
N GLY A 156 4.35 10.11 -16.89
CA GLY A 156 5.17 9.00 -17.38
C GLY A 156 5.47 7.95 -16.32
N SER A 157 6.25 6.96 -16.72
CA SER A 157 6.65 5.83 -15.88
C SER A 157 8.12 5.48 -16.05
N GLY A 158 8.65 4.65 -15.15
CA GLY A 158 10.03 4.17 -15.22
C GLY A 158 10.28 2.97 -14.33
N LEU A 159 11.51 2.46 -14.41
CA LEU A 159 11.97 1.31 -13.65
C LEU A 159 13.14 1.73 -12.74
N VAL A 160 13.11 1.22 -11.52
CA VAL A 160 14.20 1.32 -10.54
C VAL A 160 14.66 -0.09 -10.18
N ALA A 161 15.95 -0.37 -10.38
CA ALA A 161 16.58 -1.63 -10.00
C ALA A 161 17.59 -1.38 -8.87
N PHE A 162 17.49 -2.14 -7.78
CA PHE A 162 18.31 -1.95 -6.60
C PHE A 162 18.50 -3.25 -5.82
N ARG A 163 19.46 -3.26 -4.90
CA ARG A 163 19.69 -4.34 -3.96
C ARG A 163 19.49 -3.84 -2.54
N VAL A 164 18.88 -4.68 -1.69
CA VAL A 164 18.72 -4.38 -0.28
C VAL A 164 19.14 -5.58 0.55
N THR A 165 19.89 -5.31 1.61
CA THR A 165 20.28 -6.31 2.62
C THR A 165 19.74 -5.91 3.99
N GLY A 166 19.24 -6.87 4.78
CA GLY A 166 18.71 -6.61 6.12
C GLY A 166 17.33 -5.97 6.17
N ALA A 167 16.59 -5.87 5.06
CA ALA A 167 15.27 -5.28 5.07
C ALA A 167 14.14 -6.33 5.10
N MET A 168 13.08 -6.00 5.81
CA MET A 168 11.79 -6.70 5.79
C MET A 168 10.82 -6.08 4.76
N ARG A 169 10.88 -4.75 4.60
CA ARG A 169 10.04 -4.00 3.65
C ARG A 169 10.89 -3.10 2.79
N THR A 170 10.52 -3.02 1.52
CA THR A 170 11.18 -2.15 0.55
C THR A 170 10.16 -1.59 -0.42
N ASP A 171 10.26 -0.29 -0.68
CA ASP A 171 9.43 0.42 -1.64
C ASP A 171 10.21 1.56 -2.30
N VAL A 172 9.62 2.15 -3.34
CA VAL A 172 10.12 3.35 -3.98
C VAL A 172 9.09 4.46 -3.83
N SER A 173 9.52 5.61 -3.32
CA SER A 173 8.66 6.78 -3.18
C SER A 173 8.87 7.79 -4.30
N ALA A 174 7.75 8.34 -4.80
CA ALA A 174 7.71 9.51 -5.67
C ALA A 174 6.77 10.54 -5.02
N GLY A 175 7.34 11.45 -4.25
CA GLY A 175 6.56 12.35 -3.39
C GLY A 175 5.69 11.59 -2.39
N PRO A 176 4.35 11.80 -2.41
CA PRO A 176 3.42 11.10 -1.51
C PRO A 176 3.11 9.67 -1.95
N LEU A 177 3.46 9.30 -3.18
CA LEU A 177 3.19 7.97 -3.72
C LEU A 177 4.27 6.99 -3.32
N THR A 178 3.85 5.73 -3.15
CA THR A 178 4.71 4.62 -2.78
C THR A 178 4.44 3.44 -3.72
N PHE A 179 5.49 2.90 -4.30
CA PHE A 179 5.45 1.79 -5.25
C PHE A 179 6.14 0.56 -4.66
N PRO A 180 5.49 -0.59 -4.67
CA PRO A 180 6.08 -1.84 -4.18
C PRO A 180 7.26 -2.24 -5.04
N SER A 181 8.18 -3.00 -4.46
CA SER A 181 9.27 -3.61 -5.18
C SER A 181 9.19 -5.13 -5.15
N PHE A 182 9.63 -5.77 -6.21
CA PHE A 182 9.55 -7.21 -6.42
C PHE A 182 10.95 -7.80 -6.53
N ALA A 183 11.15 -9.00 -6.00
CA ALA A 183 12.39 -9.74 -6.21
C ALA A 183 12.57 -10.02 -7.72
N PHE A 184 13.77 -9.78 -8.26
CA PHE A 184 14.00 -9.92 -9.69
C PHE A 184 15.40 -10.44 -9.99
N GLY A 185 15.48 -11.51 -10.79
CA GLY A 185 16.73 -12.20 -11.07
C GLY A 185 17.06 -13.32 -10.08
N PRO A 186 18.32 -13.78 -10.05
CA PRO A 186 18.74 -14.86 -9.16
C PRO A 186 18.51 -14.52 -7.69
N ALA A 187 17.92 -15.45 -6.93
CA ALA A 187 17.53 -15.24 -5.53
C ALA A 187 18.72 -14.91 -4.60
N ASP A 188 19.91 -15.45 -4.90
CA ASP A 188 21.15 -15.24 -4.14
C ASP A 188 21.69 -13.80 -4.23
N ARG A 189 21.24 -13.02 -5.22
CA ARG A 189 21.70 -11.64 -5.44
C ARG A 189 20.89 -10.58 -4.71
N GLY A 190 19.72 -10.92 -4.16
CA GLY A 190 18.85 -10.01 -3.43
C GLY A 190 18.42 -8.77 -4.21
N ALA A 191 18.41 -8.84 -5.54
CA ALA A 191 18.04 -7.74 -6.41
C ALA A 191 16.51 -7.59 -6.47
N ARG A 192 16.08 -6.35 -6.58
CA ARG A 192 14.67 -5.97 -6.64
C ARG A 192 14.45 -4.95 -7.74
N VAL A 193 13.25 -4.94 -8.29
CA VAL A 193 12.79 -3.92 -9.23
C VAL A 193 11.49 -3.31 -8.75
N ALA A 194 11.27 -2.04 -9.08
CA ALA A 194 10.01 -1.35 -8.92
C ALA A 194 9.68 -0.60 -10.20
N LEU A 195 8.45 -0.74 -10.70
CA LEU A 195 7.88 0.19 -11.67
C LEU A 195 7.32 1.38 -10.89
N ILE A 196 7.62 2.58 -11.34
CA ILE A 196 7.15 3.83 -10.74
C ILE A 196 6.36 4.64 -11.74
N ALA A 197 5.39 5.41 -11.25
CA ALA A 197 4.61 6.36 -12.02
C ALA A 197 4.80 7.77 -11.46
N LEU A 198 4.87 8.75 -12.35
CA LEU A 198 4.73 10.16 -12.00
C LEU A 198 3.34 10.62 -12.44
N PRO A 199 2.46 11.06 -11.54
CA PRO A 199 1.17 11.64 -11.93
C PRO A 199 1.35 12.79 -12.95
N TRP A 200 0.30 13.10 -13.68
CA TRP A 200 0.32 14.16 -14.71
C TRP A 200 0.70 15.54 -14.13
N ASP A 201 0.39 15.78 -12.87
CA ASP A 201 0.67 17.00 -12.09
C ASP A 201 1.91 16.90 -11.18
N PHE A 202 2.77 15.92 -11.42
CA PHE A 202 3.96 15.69 -10.61
C PHE A 202 4.93 16.87 -10.72
N GLU A 203 5.31 17.41 -9.58
CA GLU A 203 6.26 18.52 -9.49
C GLU A 203 7.70 18.03 -9.71
N PRO A 204 8.42 18.53 -10.74
CA PRO A 204 9.76 18.04 -11.09
C PRO A 204 10.81 18.12 -9.97
N ALA A 205 10.65 19.02 -9.02
CA ALA A 205 11.54 19.15 -7.87
C ALA A 205 11.29 18.10 -6.76
N THR A 206 10.23 17.30 -6.88
CA THR A 206 9.90 16.27 -5.88
C THR A 206 10.91 15.13 -5.92
N PRO A 207 11.52 14.76 -4.78
CA PRO A 207 12.53 13.71 -4.75
C PRO A 207 11.93 12.33 -4.97
N LEU A 208 12.69 11.49 -5.66
CA LEU A 208 12.47 10.06 -5.77
C LEU A 208 13.43 9.34 -4.83
N ALA A 209 12.98 8.33 -4.10
CA ALA A 209 13.84 7.59 -3.19
C ALA A 209 13.41 6.13 -3.02
N ILE A 210 14.39 5.24 -2.90
CA ILE A 210 14.20 3.89 -2.39
C ILE A 210 14.14 3.98 -0.87
N ARG A 211 13.19 3.30 -0.25
CA ARG A 211 13.04 3.18 1.19
C ARG A 211 13.12 1.72 1.60
N ALA A 212 13.73 1.47 2.74
CA ALA A 212 13.80 0.14 3.32
C ALA A 212 13.64 0.22 4.83
N SER A 213 13.00 -0.78 5.41
CA SER A 213 12.91 -0.97 6.86
C SER A 213 13.13 -2.43 7.23
N ASP A 214 13.78 -2.66 8.36
CA ASP A 214 13.98 -3.97 8.95
C ASP A 214 12.87 -4.36 9.93
N GLU A 215 13.02 -5.49 10.60
CA GLU A 215 12.07 -6.00 11.59
C GLU A 215 12.14 -5.19 12.91
N ALA A 216 13.27 -4.56 13.20
CA ALA A 216 13.46 -3.69 14.36
C ALA A 216 12.87 -2.28 14.17
N GLY A 217 12.43 -1.97 12.94
CA GLY A 217 11.88 -0.66 12.56
C GLY A 217 12.96 0.38 12.20
N ASN A 218 14.25 -0.03 12.07
CA ASN A 218 15.28 0.86 11.54
C ASN A 218 15.00 1.11 10.06
N THR A 219 15.24 2.33 9.61
CA THR A 219 14.93 2.76 8.24
C THR A 219 16.16 3.26 7.52
N ALA A 220 16.20 3.00 6.23
CA ALA A 220 17.18 3.59 5.31
C ALA A 220 16.47 4.19 4.10
N ALA A 221 17.05 5.24 3.53
CA ALA A 221 16.58 5.85 2.30
C ALA A 221 17.75 6.13 1.35
N ARG A 222 17.53 5.92 0.06
CA ARG A 222 18.50 6.22 -1.00
C ARG A 222 17.82 7.01 -2.11
N GLY A 223 18.29 8.23 -2.37
CA GLY A 223 17.80 9.06 -3.48
C GLY A 223 18.07 8.41 -4.85
N ILE A 224 17.15 8.60 -5.78
CA ILE A 224 17.25 8.13 -7.16
C ILE A 224 17.57 9.33 -8.04
N PRO A 225 18.73 9.37 -8.71
CA PRO A 225 19.09 10.44 -9.64
C PRO A 225 18.32 10.23 -10.96
N ALA A 226 17.24 10.95 -11.15
CA ALA A 226 16.50 10.99 -12.38
C ALA A 226 16.25 12.45 -12.80
N GLU A 227 16.39 12.74 -14.09
CA GLU A 227 16.02 14.04 -14.66
C GLU A 227 14.53 14.02 -14.98
N ILE A 228 13.76 14.87 -14.30
CA ILE A 228 12.32 14.99 -14.54
C ILE A 228 12.07 16.18 -15.46
N ARG A 229 11.73 15.88 -16.71
CA ARG A 229 11.48 16.89 -17.76
C ARG A 229 10.05 17.37 -17.71
N PRO A 230 9.79 18.68 -17.65
CA PRO A 230 8.43 19.20 -17.63
C PRO A 230 7.67 18.82 -18.90
N ARG A 231 6.38 18.52 -18.75
CA ARG A 231 5.49 18.16 -19.86
C ARG A 231 4.24 19.03 -19.82
N LYS A 232 3.79 19.47 -21.01
CA LYS A 232 2.54 20.19 -21.16
C LYS A 232 1.47 19.25 -21.66
N PHE A 233 0.25 19.37 -21.13
CA PHE A 233 -0.88 18.58 -21.51
C PHE A 233 -1.95 19.42 -22.21
N PRO A 234 -2.76 18.85 -23.12
CA PRO A 234 -3.83 19.55 -23.80
C PRO A 234 -4.91 20.06 -22.86
N ARG A 235 -5.70 20.99 -23.35
CA ARG A 235 -6.92 21.48 -22.69
C ARG A 235 -8.04 21.45 -23.70
N ASP A 236 -9.23 21.05 -23.25
CA ASP A 236 -10.44 21.05 -24.07
C ASP A 236 -11.63 21.62 -23.29
N THR A 237 -12.61 22.11 -24.03
CA THR A 237 -13.88 22.64 -23.47
C THR A 237 -15.04 21.83 -24.01
N ILE A 238 -15.75 21.17 -23.14
CA ILE A 238 -16.88 20.29 -23.48
C ILE A 238 -18.19 21.00 -23.12
N GLU A 239 -18.96 21.36 -24.13
CA GLU A 239 -20.31 21.88 -23.91
C GLU A 239 -21.30 20.73 -23.68
N ILE A 240 -21.94 20.73 -22.52
CA ILE A 240 -22.90 19.72 -22.10
C ILE A 240 -24.29 20.11 -22.53
N LYS A 241 -25.00 19.17 -23.17
CA LYS A 241 -26.38 19.35 -23.63
C LYS A 241 -27.35 18.62 -22.70
N ASP A 242 -28.60 19.13 -22.63
CA ASP A 242 -29.66 18.56 -21.78
C ASP A 242 -29.90 17.08 -22.05
N ALA A 243 -29.91 16.66 -23.31
CA ALA A 243 -30.13 15.27 -23.68
C ALA A 243 -29.02 14.35 -23.11
N PHE A 244 -27.77 14.83 -23.08
CA PHE A 244 -26.68 14.11 -22.48
C PHE A 244 -26.81 14.01 -20.94
N LEU A 245 -27.16 15.14 -20.29
CA LEU A 245 -27.40 15.16 -18.83
C LEU A 245 -28.54 14.20 -18.46
N GLN A 246 -29.67 14.26 -19.16
CA GLN A 246 -30.80 13.37 -18.89
C GLN A 246 -30.42 11.91 -19.02
N ALA A 247 -29.75 11.52 -20.11
CA ALA A 247 -29.37 10.15 -20.36
C ALA A 247 -28.35 9.64 -19.29
N LYS A 248 -27.31 10.43 -18.99
CA LYS A 248 -26.23 9.99 -18.11
C LYS A 248 -26.55 10.06 -16.61
N VAL A 249 -27.39 11.02 -16.21
CA VAL A 249 -27.91 11.06 -14.83
C VAL A 249 -28.84 9.88 -14.57
N ALA A 250 -29.72 9.54 -15.52
CA ALA A 250 -30.61 8.38 -15.41
C ALA A 250 -29.85 7.06 -15.40
N GLU A 251 -28.76 6.93 -16.20
CA GLU A 251 -27.91 5.74 -16.26
C GLU A 251 -27.12 5.54 -14.97
N LEU A 252 -26.44 6.58 -14.48
CA LEU A 252 -25.43 6.48 -13.42
C LEU A 252 -25.97 6.78 -12.02
N LEU A 253 -27.13 7.43 -11.91
CA LEU A 253 -27.82 7.75 -10.65
C LEU A 253 -29.32 7.36 -10.73
N PRO A 254 -29.66 6.09 -10.98
CA PRO A 254 -31.03 5.65 -11.19
C PRO A 254 -31.96 5.90 -10.01
N GLN A 255 -31.43 6.07 -8.81
CA GLN A 255 -32.20 6.34 -7.59
C GLN A 255 -32.41 7.84 -7.32
N ARG A 256 -31.85 8.72 -8.15
CA ARG A 256 -31.98 10.15 -8.00
C ARG A 256 -33.42 10.60 -8.37
N PRO A 257 -34.08 11.49 -7.59
CA PRO A 257 -35.36 12.05 -7.94
C PRO A 257 -35.31 12.79 -9.29
N THR A 258 -36.24 12.51 -10.18
CA THR A 258 -36.35 13.15 -11.52
C THR A 258 -36.60 14.66 -11.46
N THR A 259 -37.10 15.16 -10.33
CA THR A 259 -37.32 16.59 -10.05
C THR A 259 -36.05 17.35 -9.63
N ALA A 260 -34.96 16.62 -9.31
CA ALA A 260 -33.71 17.25 -8.90
C ALA A 260 -32.97 17.84 -10.11
N PRO A 261 -32.24 18.98 -9.95
CA PRO A 261 -31.55 19.64 -11.07
C PRO A 261 -30.52 18.71 -11.74
N LEU A 262 -30.60 18.55 -13.06
CA LEU A 262 -29.71 17.64 -13.81
C LEU A 262 -28.23 17.98 -13.65
N VAL A 263 -27.88 19.26 -13.54
CA VAL A 263 -26.49 19.73 -13.34
C VAL A 263 -25.92 19.19 -12.03
N ASP A 264 -26.67 19.19 -10.93
CA ASP A 264 -26.21 18.65 -9.65
C ASP A 264 -25.97 17.14 -9.74
N GLY A 265 -26.80 16.42 -10.51
CA GLY A 265 -26.59 15.01 -10.82
C GLY A 265 -25.29 14.80 -11.59
N PHE A 266 -25.04 15.60 -12.60
CA PHE A 266 -23.79 15.55 -13.36
C PHE A 266 -22.58 15.85 -12.49
N LEU A 267 -22.64 16.84 -11.61
CA LEU A 267 -21.55 17.15 -10.68
C LEU A 267 -21.26 16.00 -9.72
N THR A 268 -22.30 15.33 -9.20
CA THR A 268 -22.14 14.10 -8.41
C THR A 268 -21.42 13.01 -9.21
N ILE A 269 -21.83 12.78 -10.47
CA ILE A 269 -21.18 11.80 -11.35
C ILE A 269 -19.72 12.18 -11.61
N ASN A 270 -19.50 13.40 -12.05
CA ASN A 270 -18.20 13.85 -12.53
C ASN A 270 -17.15 14.07 -11.40
N ARG A 271 -17.60 14.22 -10.16
CA ARG A 271 -16.75 14.40 -8.96
C ARG A 271 -16.71 13.15 -8.09
N ASP A 272 -17.88 12.73 -7.56
CA ASP A 272 -17.93 11.69 -6.54
C ASP A 272 -17.78 10.29 -7.13
N LEU A 273 -18.50 9.96 -8.21
CA LEU A 273 -18.34 8.67 -8.87
C LEU A 273 -16.98 8.53 -9.55
N ARG A 274 -16.40 9.64 -10.05
CA ARG A 274 -15.03 9.66 -10.57
C ARG A 274 -14.02 9.33 -9.44
N ARG A 275 -14.12 9.96 -8.27
CA ARG A 275 -13.28 9.67 -7.13
C ARG A 275 -13.38 8.21 -6.69
N GLN A 276 -14.59 7.65 -6.64
CA GLN A 276 -14.79 6.22 -6.32
C GLN A 276 -14.11 5.29 -7.35
N ALA A 277 -14.15 5.67 -8.62
CA ALA A 277 -13.45 4.92 -9.67
C ALA A 277 -11.92 4.95 -9.45
N GLU A 278 -11.35 6.12 -9.16
CA GLU A 278 -9.92 6.26 -8.88
C GLU A 278 -9.48 5.47 -7.63
N GLU A 279 -10.29 5.47 -6.58
CA GLU A 279 -10.06 4.66 -5.37
C GLU A 279 -10.10 3.16 -5.69
N THR A 280 -11.03 2.74 -6.54
CA THR A 280 -11.12 1.34 -6.99
C THR A 280 -9.92 0.95 -7.85
N LYS A 281 -9.47 1.79 -8.78
CA LYS A 281 -8.24 1.56 -9.57
C LYS A 281 -7.02 1.36 -8.67
N ARG A 282 -6.85 2.20 -7.65
CA ARG A 282 -5.75 2.06 -6.68
C ARG A 282 -5.82 0.75 -5.91
N ARG A 283 -7.00 0.35 -5.47
CA ARG A 283 -7.22 -0.93 -4.78
C ARG A 283 -6.93 -2.12 -5.68
N VAL A 284 -7.43 -2.12 -6.91
CA VAL A 284 -7.17 -3.17 -7.91
C VAL A 284 -5.69 -3.18 -8.30
N GLY A 285 -5.06 -1.99 -8.38
CA GLY A 285 -3.63 -1.82 -8.65
C GLY A 285 -2.70 -2.54 -7.68
N ALA A 286 -3.16 -2.79 -6.44
CA ALA A 286 -2.43 -3.57 -5.46
C ALA A 286 -2.44 -5.10 -5.74
N THR A 287 -3.35 -5.58 -6.61
CA THR A 287 -3.44 -6.98 -7.01
C THR A 287 -2.61 -7.19 -8.27
N THR A 288 -1.39 -7.71 -8.12
CA THR A 288 -0.45 -7.89 -9.23
C THR A 288 0.44 -9.11 -9.03
N ALA A 289 0.83 -9.74 -10.13
CA ALA A 289 1.86 -10.80 -10.11
C ALA A 289 3.24 -10.22 -9.77
N ASP A 290 4.04 -11.00 -9.04
CA ASP A 290 5.41 -10.63 -8.63
C ASP A 290 6.47 -10.73 -9.73
N LYS A 291 6.06 -11.12 -10.94
CA LYS A 291 6.90 -11.28 -12.14
C LYS A 291 6.22 -10.66 -13.35
N PRO A 292 6.99 -10.23 -14.37
CA PRO A 292 6.40 -9.72 -15.60
C PRO A 292 5.66 -10.84 -16.35
N LEU A 293 4.43 -10.56 -16.76
CA LEU A 293 3.60 -11.43 -17.61
C LEU A 293 3.58 -10.95 -19.06
N TRP A 294 4.02 -9.72 -19.33
CA TRP A 294 4.02 -9.06 -20.63
C TRP A 294 5.31 -9.27 -21.41
N GLN A 295 5.25 -9.07 -22.73
CA GLN A 295 6.37 -9.21 -23.64
C GLN A 295 6.40 -8.05 -24.65
N GLY A 296 7.55 -7.39 -24.79
CA GLY A 296 7.74 -6.28 -25.70
C GLY A 296 6.74 -5.13 -25.52
N SER A 297 6.47 -4.39 -26.61
CA SER A 297 5.53 -3.25 -26.58
C SER A 297 4.08 -3.73 -26.54
N PHE A 298 3.21 -2.90 -25.95
CA PHE A 298 1.77 -3.11 -25.92
C PHE A 298 1.15 -2.78 -27.28
N VAL A 299 0.03 -3.43 -27.61
CA VAL A 299 -0.66 -3.14 -28.87
C VAL A 299 -1.80 -2.14 -28.63
N GLN A 300 -1.89 -1.17 -29.53
CA GLN A 300 -3.05 -0.31 -29.65
C GLN A 300 -4.16 -1.04 -30.41
N ALA A 301 -5.44 -0.78 -30.08
CA ALA A 301 -6.55 -1.29 -30.84
C ALA A 301 -6.44 -0.83 -32.32
N ARG A 302 -6.58 -1.78 -33.24
CA ARG A 302 -6.44 -1.49 -34.67
C ARG A 302 -7.58 -0.64 -35.21
N ASN A 303 -7.31 0.13 -36.29
CA ASN A 303 -8.29 0.97 -36.97
C ASN A 303 -8.95 1.99 -36.05
N THR A 304 -8.23 2.46 -35.04
CA THR A 304 -8.67 3.49 -34.11
C THR A 304 -7.98 4.83 -34.37
N LYS A 305 -8.71 5.92 -34.14
CA LYS A 305 -8.18 7.27 -34.12
C LYS A 305 -8.25 7.80 -32.69
N VAL A 306 -7.13 8.33 -32.20
CA VAL A 306 -7.11 9.08 -30.94
C VAL A 306 -7.89 10.37 -31.13
N PHE A 307 -8.95 10.59 -30.36
CA PHE A 307 -9.70 11.84 -30.36
C PHE A 307 -9.62 12.59 -29.05
N ALA A 308 -9.19 11.93 -27.96
CA ALA A 308 -8.87 12.58 -26.69
C ALA A 308 -7.61 11.96 -26.06
N ASN A 309 -6.80 12.83 -25.47
CA ASN A 309 -5.48 12.48 -25.01
C ASN A 309 -5.43 12.25 -23.51
N PHE A 310 -4.39 11.52 -23.06
CA PHE A 310 -4.04 11.40 -21.65
C PHE A 310 -3.69 12.76 -21.05
N ALA A 311 -4.13 12.98 -19.81
CA ALA A 311 -3.95 14.19 -19.00
C ALA A 311 -4.53 15.48 -19.65
N GLU A 312 -5.46 15.32 -20.58
CA GLU A 312 -6.23 16.43 -21.12
C GLU A 312 -7.13 17.02 -20.03
N THR A 313 -6.94 18.33 -19.77
CA THR A 313 -7.80 19.04 -18.82
C THR A 313 -9.10 19.45 -19.54
N ARG A 314 -10.22 18.88 -19.10
CA ARG A 314 -11.55 19.12 -19.67
C ARG A 314 -12.32 20.11 -18.81
N THR A 315 -12.67 21.26 -19.40
CA THR A 315 -13.57 22.24 -18.82
C THR A 315 -14.99 21.96 -19.30
N TYR A 316 -15.91 21.67 -18.39
CA TYR A 316 -17.30 21.38 -18.69
C TYR A 316 -18.13 22.65 -18.60
N VAL A 317 -18.82 22.97 -19.67
CA VAL A 317 -19.68 24.19 -19.81
C VAL A 317 -21.12 23.77 -20.01
N TYR A 318 -22.03 24.41 -19.30
CA TYR A 318 -23.48 24.23 -19.45
C TYR A 318 -24.19 25.59 -19.42
N GLY A 319 -25.02 25.89 -20.43
CA GLY A 319 -25.68 27.17 -20.55
C GLY A 319 -24.69 28.35 -20.61
N GLY A 320 -23.57 28.17 -21.25
CA GLY A 320 -22.51 29.20 -21.38
C GLY A 320 -21.69 29.45 -20.10
N ARG A 321 -21.84 28.63 -19.04
CA ARG A 321 -21.09 28.76 -17.77
C ARG A 321 -20.25 27.54 -17.51
N GLU A 322 -19.02 27.72 -17.07
CA GLU A 322 -18.20 26.63 -16.53
C GLU A 322 -18.88 26.06 -15.28
N ILE A 323 -19.09 24.75 -15.26
CA ILE A 323 -19.71 24.03 -14.14
C ILE A 323 -18.74 23.09 -13.43
N ASP A 324 -17.72 22.58 -14.14
CA ASP A 324 -16.72 21.68 -13.57
C ASP A 324 -15.45 21.64 -14.42
N ARG A 325 -14.36 21.13 -13.82
CA ARG A 325 -13.10 20.85 -14.51
C ARG A 325 -12.52 19.54 -14.01
N GLN A 326 -12.15 18.65 -14.94
CA GLN A 326 -11.61 17.34 -14.66
C GLN A 326 -10.44 17.00 -15.59
N VAL A 327 -9.67 15.99 -15.25
CA VAL A 327 -8.57 15.47 -16.07
C VAL A 327 -8.96 14.13 -16.67
N HIS A 328 -8.59 13.91 -17.90
CA HIS A 328 -8.77 12.66 -18.63
C HIS A 328 -7.58 11.73 -18.43
N TYR A 329 -7.79 10.57 -17.83
CA TYR A 329 -6.69 9.69 -17.40
C TYR A 329 -6.24 8.66 -18.44
N GLY A 330 -6.83 8.64 -19.63
CA GLY A 330 -6.48 7.67 -20.67
C GLY A 330 -6.44 8.28 -22.08
N TYR A 331 -6.50 7.40 -23.06
CA TYR A 331 -6.74 7.76 -24.45
C TYR A 331 -8.15 7.30 -24.85
N ASP A 332 -8.90 8.19 -25.48
CA ASP A 332 -10.16 7.81 -26.13
C ASP A 332 -9.87 7.45 -27.58
N LEU A 333 -10.12 6.19 -27.93
CA LEU A 333 -9.83 5.59 -29.22
C LEU A 333 -11.16 5.34 -29.96
N ALA A 334 -11.45 6.21 -30.94
CA ALA A 334 -12.66 6.10 -31.76
C ALA A 334 -12.44 5.10 -32.91
N SER A 335 -13.45 4.27 -33.15
CA SER A 335 -13.50 3.31 -34.26
C SER A 335 -14.94 3.15 -34.77
N THR A 336 -15.24 2.09 -35.50
CA THR A 336 -16.62 1.71 -35.81
C THR A 336 -17.32 1.20 -34.54
N ARG A 337 -18.64 1.31 -34.51
CA ARG A 337 -19.45 0.91 -33.34
C ARG A 337 -19.24 -0.56 -33.01
N GLN A 338 -19.09 -0.86 -31.71
CA GLN A 338 -18.89 -2.20 -31.17
C GLN A 338 -17.68 -2.95 -31.79
N SER A 339 -16.60 -2.21 -32.03
CA SER A 339 -15.36 -2.78 -32.53
C SER A 339 -14.72 -3.71 -31.51
N PRO A 340 -13.99 -4.76 -31.97
CA PRO A 340 -13.25 -5.65 -31.10
C PRO A 340 -12.19 -4.91 -30.30
N VAL A 341 -12.09 -5.20 -29.01
CA VAL A 341 -11.08 -4.66 -28.10
C VAL A 341 -10.07 -5.77 -27.80
N PRO A 342 -8.81 -5.65 -28.27
CA PRO A 342 -7.78 -6.62 -27.96
C PRO A 342 -7.14 -6.37 -26.59
N ALA A 343 -6.74 -7.42 -25.90
CA ALA A 343 -5.80 -7.31 -24.79
C ALA A 343 -4.47 -6.73 -25.30
N ALA A 344 -3.99 -5.66 -24.68
CA ALA A 344 -2.80 -4.94 -25.15
C ALA A 344 -1.52 -5.76 -25.01
N ASN A 345 -1.46 -6.70 -24.04
CA ASN A 345 -0.37 -7.64 -23.85
C ASN A 345 -0.86 -8.87 -23.07
N GLU A 346 0.02 -9.85 -22.83
CA GLU A 346 -0.25 -11.00 -21.97
C GLU A 346 -0.52 -10.56 -20.54
N GLY A 347 -1.42 -11.25 -19.83
CA GLY A 347 -1.74 -10.95 -18.46
C GLY A 347 -2.88 -11.77 -17.90
N VAL A 348 -3.37 -11.35 -16.73
CA VAL A 348 -4.51 -11.95 -16.03
C VAL A 348 -5.56 -10.87 -15.75
N VAL A 349 -6.82 -11.17 -16.02
CA VAL A 349 -7.92 -10.25 -15.73
C VAL A 349 -8.10 -10.12 -14.22
N VAL A 350 -7.98 -8.92 -13.69
CA VAL A 350 -8.13 -8.63 -12.25
C VAL A 350 -9.42 -7.86 -11.92
N PHE A 351 -10.09 -7.33 -12.94
CA PHE A 351 -11.38 -6.64 -12.81
C PHE A 351 -12.20 -6.80 -14.11
N ALA A 352 -13.50 -7.07 -14.00
CA ALA A 352 -14.41 -7.23 -15.14
C ALA A 352 -15.87 -6.91 -14.71
N GLU A 353 -16.12 -5.67 -14.33
CA GLU A 353 -17.39 -5.20 -13.76
C GLU A 353 -17.68 -3.76 -14.18
N PRO A 354 -18.92 -3.24 -13.99
CA PRO A 354 -19.19 -1.81 -14.11
C PRO A 354 -18.40 -0.98 -13.10
N LEU A 355 -17.68 0.03 -13.57
CA LEU A 355 -16.85 0.93 -12.76
C LEU A 355 -17.33 2.38 -12.92
N THR A 356 -18.44 2.72 -12.28
CA THR A 356 -19.01 4.06 -12.22
C THR A 356 -18.93 4.83 -13.56
N ILE A 357 -18.17 5.93 -13.63
CA ILE A 357 -18.02 6.76 -14.85
C ILE A 357 -17.38 6.02 -16.02
N TYR A 358 -16.60 4.98 -15.76
CA TYR A 358 -15.95 4.15 -16.79
C TYR A 358 -16.93 3.15 -17.46
N GLY A 359 -18.13 2.95 -16.87
CA GLY A 359 -19.10 1.95 -17.39
C GLY A 359 -18.53 0.53 -17.28
N ASN A 360 -18.93 -0.36 -18.19
CA ASN A 360 -18.38 -1.72 -18.21
C ASN A 360 -16.87 -1.65 -18.47
N THR A 361 -16.10 -2.25 -17.56
CA THR A 361 -14.65 -2.08 -17.51
C THR A 361 -13.96 -3.43 -17.33
N VAL A 362 -12.84 -3.62 -18.04
CA VAL A 362 -11.90 -4.73 -17.82
C VAL A 362 -10.56 -4.15 -17.43
N ILE A 363 -9.92 -4.72 -16.40
CA ILE A 363 -8.51 -4.42 -16.05
C ILE A 363 -7.72 -5.73 -16.13
N VAL A 364 -6.60 -5.68 -16.87
CA VAL A 364 -5.67 -6.80 -17.04
C VAL A 364 -4.38 -6.47 -16.29
N ASP A 365 -3.96 -7.35 -15.38
CA ASP A 365 -2.66 -7.28 -14.72
C ASP A 365 -1.59 -7.94 -15.60
N HIS A 366 -0.49 -7.23 -15.80
CA HIS A 366 0.68 -7.67 -16.56
C HIS A 366 1.87 -8.00 -15.65
N GLY A 367 1.67 -7.91 -14.32
CA GLY A 367 2.70 -8.14 -13.31
C GLY A 367 3.55 -6.92 -12.99
N LEU A 368 4.23 -6.98 -11.86
CA LEU A 368 5.07 -5.90 -11.30
C LEU A 368 4.32 -4.57 -11.08
N GLY A 369 3.00 -4.62 -10.90
CA GLY A 369 2.14 -3.44 -10.76
C GLY A 369 1.71 -2.79 -12.07
N LEU A 370 2.08 -3.34 -13.22
CA LEU A 370 1.67 -2.83 -14.53
C LEU A 370 0.32 -3.41 -14.93
N GLN A 371 -0.64 -2.55 -15.25
CA GLN A 371 -1.99 -2.95 -15.63
C GLN A 371 -2.48 -2.13 -16.83
N THR A 372 -3.45 -2.67 -17.57
CA THR A 372 -4.20 -1.92 -18.59
C THR A 372 -5.69 -1.95 -18.29
N LEU A 373 -6.35 -0.80 -18.48
CA LEU A 373 -7.77 -0.62 -18.26
C LEU A 373 -8.46 -0.32 -19.59
N TYR A 374 -9.58 -1.00 -19.80
CA TYR A 374 -10.45 -0.90 -20.99
C TYR A 374 -11.85 -0.55 -20.52
N ALA A 375 -12.39 0.59 -20.93
CA ALA A 375 -13.66 1.10 -20.42
C ALA A 375 -14.65 1.49 -21.52
N HIS A 376 -15.86 1.89 -21.11
CA HIS A 376 -17.03 2.19 -21.92
C HIS A 376 -17.52 1.01 -22.76
N LEU A 377 -17.21 -0.22 -22.33
CA LEU A 377 -17.46 -1.43 -23.10
C LEU A 377 -18.97 -1.72 -23.25
N SER A 378 -19.36 -2.21 -24.43
CA SER A 378 -20.74 -2.71 -24.65
C SER A 378 -20.90 -4.15 -24.16
N SER A 379 -19.84 -4.96 -24.24
CA SER A 379 -19.79 -6.34 -23.76
C SER A 379 -18.38 -6.75 -23.39
N THR A 380 -18.23 -7.72 -22.49
CA THR A 380 -16.98 -8.35 -22.09
C THR A 380 -17.01 -9.83 -22.44
N ALA A 381 -15.90 -10.36 -22.93
CA ALA A 381 -15.73 -11.78 -23.31
C ALA A 381 -14.86 -12.53 -22.30
N VAL A 382 -14.46 -11.87 -21.20
CA VAL A 382 -13.57 -12.40 -20.16
C VAL A 382 -14.13 -12.10 -18.77
N LYS A 383 -13.64 -12.84 -17.77
CA LYS A 383 -13.96 -12.67 -16.35
C LYS A 383 -12.69 -12.61 -15.51
N VAL A 384 -12.81 -12.16 -14.26
CA VAL A 384 -11.71 -12.14 -13.30
C VAL A 384 -11.08 -13.54 -13.17
N GLY A 385 -9.75 -13.59 -13.23
CA GLY A 385 -8.94 -14.81 -13.17
C GLY A 385 -8.59 -15.39 -14.54
N ASP A 386 -9.21 -14.95 -15.62
CA ASP A 386 -8.87 -15.43 -16.97
C ASP A 386 -7.49 -14.93 -17.40
N ALA A 387 -6.65 -15.84 -17.89
CA ALA A 387 -5.41 -15.49 -18.55
C ALA A 387 -5.69 -15.06 -20.01
N VAL A 388 -5.11 -13.94 -20.42
CA VAL A 388 -5.28 -13.40 -21.78
C VAL A 388 -3.94 -13.33 -22.51
N LYS A 389 -4.00 -13.49 -23.84
CA LYS A 389 -2.86 -13.34 -24.74
C LYS A 389 -2.88 -11.97 -25.41
N LYS A 390 -1.72 -11.45 -25.74
CA LYS A 390 -1.57 -10.22 -26.53
C LYS A 390 -2.36 -10.30 -27.84
N GLY A 391 -3.23 -9.31 -28.07
CA GLY A 391 -4.10 -9.28 -29.25
C GLY A 391 -5.37 -10.14 -29.18
N GLN A 392 -5.59 -10.89 -28.10
CA GLN A 392 -6.85 -11.63 -27.88
C GLN A 392 -8.02 -10.65 -27.71
N GLU A 393 -9.14 -10.89 -28.41
CA GLU A 393 -10.37 -10.12 -28.18
C GLU A 393 -10.89 -10.41 -26.76
N ILE A 394 -11.04 -9.34 -25.95
CA ILE A 394 -11.52 -9.42 -24.57
C ILE A 394 -12.86 -8.69 -24.35
N ALA A 395 -13.23 -7.82 -25.28
CA ALA A 395 -14.43 -6.98 -25.17
C ALA A 395 -14.82 -6.35 -26.50
N ARG A 396 -15.91 -5.57 -26.49
CA ARG A 396 -16.31 -4.70 -27.60
C ARG A 396 -16.48 -3.27 -27.09
N THR A 397 -16.13 -2.29 -27.94
CA THR A 397 -16.35 -0.86 -27.64
C THR A 397 -17.82 -0.55 -27.43
N GLY A 398 -18.11 0.53 -26.74
CA GLY A 398 -19.46 0.94 -26.42
C GLY A 398 -19.53 2.37 -25.91
N SER A 399 -20.59 2.69 -25.19
CA SER A 399 -20.86 4.02 -24.64
C SER A 399 -21.42 3.98 -23.21
N THR A 400 -21.15 2.90 -22.47
CA THR A 400 -21.56 2.77 -21.06
C THR A 400 -20.77 3.73 -20.17
N GLY A 401 -21.33 4.12 -19.03
CA GLY A 401 -20.71 5.12 -18.16
C GLY A 401 -20.77 6.54 -18.74
N LEU A 402 -19.83 7.42 -18.38
CA LEU A 402 -19.82 8.83 -18.77
C LEU A 402 -19.19 9.06 -20.17
N ALA A 403 -19.71 8.38 -21.18
CA ALA A 403 -19.26 8.47 -22.57
C ALA A 403 -20.28 9.21 -23.44
N ILE A 404 -19.81 10.04 -24.41
CA ILE A 404 -20.67 10.77 -25.34
C ILE A 404 -21.09 9.90 -26.54
N GLY A 405 -20.22 8.94 -26.91
CA GLY A 405 -20.48 8.03 -28.04
C GLY A 405 -19.63 6.75 -27.92
N ASP A 406 -19.80 5.83 -28.90
CA ASP A 406 -19.09 4.56 -28.92
C ASP A 406 -17.59 4.76 -29.16
N HIS A 407 -16.76 4.38 -28.19
CA HIS A 407 -15.31 4.41 -28.26
C HIS A 407 -14.70 3.49 -27.20
N LEU A 408 -13.40 3.28 -27.28
CA LEU A 408 -12.62 2.65 -26.22
C LEU A 408 -11.91 3.73 -25.43
N HIS A 409 -12.17 3.82 -24.11
CA HIS A 409 -11.28 4.51 -23.19
C HIS A 409 -10.22 3.51 -22.71
N TYR A 410 -8.96 3.85 -22.93
CA TYR A 410 -7.80 2.99 -22.65
C TYR A 410 -6.80 3.67 -21.71
N GLU A 411 -6.43 3.00 -20.61
CA GLU A 411 -5.40 3.47 -19.69
C GLU A 411 -4.28 2.44 -19.52
N VAL A 412 -3.09 2.94 -19.22
CA VAL A 412 -2.01 2.16 -18.61
C VAL A 412 -1.85 2.63 -17.18
N LEU A 413 -1.78 1.68 -16.26
CA LEU A 413 -1.67 1.93 -14.83
C LEU A 413 -0.38 1.34 -14.29
N VAL A 414 0.32 2.07 -13.43
CA VAL A 414 1.40 1.53 -12.62
C VAL A 414 0.98 1.65 -11.16
N ASN A 415 0.72 0.50 -10.52
CA ASN A 415 0.17 0.41 -9.16
C ASN A 415 -1.10 1.29 -8.97
N GLY A 416 -1.99 1.26 -9.96
CA GLY A 416 -3.24 2.01 -9.97
C GLY A 416 -3.10 3.51 -10.28
N VAL A 417 -1.90 3.99 -10.60
CA VAL A 417 -1.66 5.38 -11.06
C VAL A 417 -1.63 5.40 -12.57
N SER A 418 -2.48 6.22 -13.18
CA SER A 418 -2.58 6.34 -14.65
C SER A 418 -1.36 7.05 -15.22
N VAL A 419 -0.77 6.45 -16.25
CA VAL A 419 0.36 6.97 -17.01
C VAL A 419 0.05 7.00 -18.49
N THR A 420 0.85 7.74 -19.26
CA THR A 420 0.62 7.88 -20.70
C THR A 420 0.77 6.54 -21.44
N PRO A 421 -0.25 6.06 -22.15
CA PRO A 421 -0.16 4.86 -22.97
C PRO A 421 0.89 4.92 -24.08
N LEU A 422 1.25 6.12 -24.57
CA LEU A 422 2.25 6.28 -25.62
C LEU A 422 3.59 5.62 -25.30
N GLU A 423 4.02 5.67 -24.05
CA GLU A 423 5.26 5.08 -23.56
C GLU A 423 5.24 3.56 -23.76
N TRP A 424 4.15 2.92 -23.45
CA TRP A 424 4.00 1.47 -23.49
C TRP A 424 3.69 0.93 -24.90
N TRP A 425 3.23 1.76 -25.82
CA TRP A 425 3.08 1.41 -27.24
C TRP A 425 4.41 1.53 -28.03
N ASP A 426 5.37 2.32 -27.51
CA ASP A 426 6.66 2.56 -28.18
C ASP A 426 7.72 1.56 -27.74
N THR A 427 8.10 0.67 -28.67
CA THR A 427 9.16 -0.33 -28.47
C THR A 427 10.50 0.31 -28.09
N LYS A 428 10.83 1.48 -28.70
CA LYS A 428 12.08 2.19 -28.39
C LYS A 428 12.05 2.72 -26.96
N TRP A 429 10.93 3.30 -26.53
CA TRP A 429 10.78 3.81 -25.16
C TRP A 429 10.93 2.67 -24.14
N ILE A 430 10.25 1.52 -24.34
CA ILE A 430 10.32 0.36 -23.42
C ILE A 430 11.76 -0.15 -23.32
N ARG A 431 12.48 -0.27 -24.45
CA ARG A 431 13.89 -0.66 -24.45
C ARG A 431 14.74 0.34 -23.64
N ASP A 432 14.56 1.64 -23.88
CA ASP A 432 15.41 2.68 -23.27
C ASP A 432 15.08 2.95 -21.80
N HIS A 433 13.82 2.75 -21.37
CA HIS A 433 13.36 3.10 -20.00
C HIS A 433 13.17 1.88 -19.10
N ILE A 434 12.98 0.68 -19.67
CA ILE A 434 12.80 -0.55 -18.91
C ILE A 434 13.97 -1.51 -19.18
N GLY A 435 14.24 -1.83 -20.46
CA GLY A 435 15.29 -2.78 -20.84
C GLY A 435 16.69 -2.33 -20.47
N ARG A 436 17.04 -1.08 -20.76
CA ARG A 436 18.36 -0.54 -20.45
C ARG A 436 18.68 -0.55 -18.93
N PRO A 437 17.82 -0.06 -18.03
CA PRO A 437 18.07 -0.18 -16.59
C PRO A 437 18.23 -1.62 -16.11
N LEU A 438 17.49 -2.59 -16.66
CA LEU A 438 17.67 -4.00 -16.32
C LEU A 438 19.05 -4.50 -16.74
N LYS A 439 19.48 -4.18 -17.96
CA LYS A 439 20.80 -4.54 -18.50
C LYS A 439 21.94 -3.91 -17.71
N GLU A 440 21.85 -2.60 -17.41
CA GLU A 440 22.83 -1.87 -16.60
C GLU A 440 22.94 -2.45 -15.18
N ALA A 441 21.82 -2.93 -14.59
CA ALA A 441 21.78 -3.59 -13.31
C ALA A 441 22.30 -5.05 -13.36
N GLY A 442 22.61 -5.62 -14.52
CA GLY A 442 22.99 -7.02 -14.71
C GLY A 442 21.85 -7.99 -14.36
N LEU A 443 20.60 -7.57 -14.56
CA LEU A 443 19.38 -8.33 -14.30
C LEU A 443 18.84 -9.00 -15.58
N PRO A 444 18.01 -10.05 -15.43
CA PRO A 444 17.37 -10.70 -16.58
C PRO A 444 16.53 -9.70 -17.40
N GLU A 445 16.54 -9.91 -18.70
CA GLU A 445 15.72 -9.14 -19.63
C GLU A 445 14.27 -9.63 -19.60
N ILE A 446 13.34 -8.72 -19.90
CA ILE A 446 11.95 -9.06 -20.16
C ILE A 446 11.82 -9.44 -21.63
N SER A 447 11.22 -10.58 -21.92
CA SER A 447 11.11 -11.14 -23.27
C SER A 447 10.52 -10.13 -24.28
N GLY A 448 11.08 -10.08 -25.49
CA GLY A 448 10.58 -9.26 -26.59
C GLY A 448 11.00 -7.79 -26.58
N VAL A 449 11.79 -7.36 -25.59
CA VAL A 449 12.28 -5.96 -25.52
C VAL A 449 13.49 -5.75 -26.45
N GLU A 450 14.34 -6.75 -26.63
CA GLU A 450 15.59 -6.66 -27.44
C GLU A 450 15.51 -7.23 -28.85
N ALA A 451 14.51 -8.03 -29.19
CA ALA A 451 14.41 -8.76 -30.47
C ALA A 451 14.51 -7.88 -31.74
N ARG A 452 14.44 -6.55 -31.65
CA ARG A 452 14.54 -5.63 -32.78
C ARG A 452 15.93 -5.03 -33.03
N ASP A 453 16.83 -5.03 -32.05
CA ASP A 453 18.20 -4.55 -32.30
C ASP A 453 19.00 -5.50 -33.17
N GLU A 454 18.75 -6.81 -33.06
CA GLU A 454 19.34 -7.82 -33.98
C GLU A 454 18.76 -7.72 -35.39
N GLU A 455 17.45 -7.47 -35.53
CA GLU A 455 16.78 -7.30 -36.82
C GLU A 455 17.18 -5.98 -37.53
N ALA A 456 17.42 -4.90 -36.76
CA ALA A 456 17.93 -3.64 -37.33
C ALA A 456 19.40 -3.74 -37.76
N ALA A 457 20.20 -4.51 -37.03
CA ALA A 457 21.60 -4.78 -37.40
C ALA A 457 21.74 -5.75 -38.61
N ALA A 458 20.74 -6.62 -38.81
CA ALA A 458 20.71 -7.57 -39.94
C ALA A 458 20.19 -6.97 -41.27
N ARG A 459 19.74 -5.72 -41.30
CA ARG A 459 19.35 -5.07 -42.56
C ARG A 459 20.60 -4.79 -43.40
N PRO A 460 20.75 -5.38 -44.59
CA PRO A 460 21.88 -5.10 -45.47
C PRO A 460 21.88 -3.61 -45.85
N ALA A 461 23.04 -3.00 -45.79
CA ALA A 461 23.25 -1.62 -46.21
C ALA A 461 22.59 -1.34 -47.56
N PRO A 462 21.90 -0.20 -47.76
CA PRO A 462 21.28 0.12 -49.04
C PRO A 462 22.33 0.08 -50.15
N ARG A 463 22.09 -0.76 -51.19
CA ARG A 463 22.96 -0.83 -52.33
C ARG A 463 23.15 0.56 -52.95
N PRO A 464 24.39 0.97 -53.24
CA PRO A 464 24.62 2.28 -53.85
C PRO A 464 23.88 2.35 -55.18
N ALA A 465 23.17 3.46 -55.40
CA ALA A 465 22.42 3.72 -56.63
C ALA A 465 23.34 3.61 -57.81
N ARG A 466 23.05 2.68 -58.75
CA ARG A 466 23.74 2.60 -60.06
C ARG A 466 23.55 3.94 -60.76
N ARG A 467 24.64 4.74 -60.89
CA ARG A 467 24.67 5.87 -61.81
C ARG A 467 24.42 5.37 -63.21
N ARG A 468 23.31 5.72 -63.83
CA ARG A 468 23.11 5.56 -65.26
C ARG A 468 24.07 6.54 -65.96
N ARG A 469 24.87 6.00 -66.84
CA ARG A 469 25.58 6.77 -67.87
C ARG A 469 24.62 7.11 -68.99
#